data_3cba7e492120e4bee0dcf7452a80eb1f
#
_entry.id   3cba7e492120e4bee0dcf7452a80eb1f
#
_cell.length_a   1.000
_cell.length_b   1.000
_cell.length_c   1.000
_cell.angle_alpha   90.00
_cell.angle_beta   90.00
_cell.angle_gamma   90.00
#
_symmetry.space_group_name_H-M   'P 1'
#
loop_
_entity.id
_entity.type
_entity.pdbx_description
1 polymer ?
#
loop_
_entity_poly.entity_id
_entity_poly.type
_entity_poly.pdbx_seq_one_letter_code
_entity_poly.pdbx_strand_id
1 'polypeptide(L)'
;MRHELIALAISLAIIGNVYPAAGETTLEKVKTSGVLVIGTRTGSPPFAYVNKSNEWVGFSIDLVEKAILPALSKKVDRSVKLEKKESAPATRIPLLTSNAVDLIAETMTDTQSRRESVDFSLTYFVTGAQFLVKKGTPIKGLQSIAGKRIAAQQGSTNARIIREKVPTAKLLEFPDQPAAFQALAQGQVQAYTNDGVQLAGLKAKAPRPDDWVVAGELFSYEPYGMAMRKNDSDFRNLVNVALMDAIESGRYFELYEKWFGAKGEVPYPMSGETKRFLQMQVVPK
;
A
#
# COMPACT_ATOMS: atom_id res chain seq x y z
N MET A 1 -35.13 -49.65 61.08
CA MET A 1 -33.93 -49.35 60.29
C MET A 1 -34.43 -48.83 58.94
N ARG A 2 -34.37 -47.50 58.73
CA ARG A 2 -34.80 -46.83 57.47
C ARG A 2 -33.52 -46.54 56.71
N HIS A 3 -33.35 -47.07 55.51
CA HIS A 3 -32.26 -46.71 54.58
C HIS A 3 -32.72 -45.52 53.75
N GLU A 4 -32.06 -44.36 53.95
CA GLU A 4 -32.21 -43.20 53.11
C GLU A 4 -31.22 -43.34 51.93
N LEU A 5 -31.78 -43.43 50.72
CA LEU A 5 -31.03 -43.37 49.47
C LEU A 5 -30.82 -41.89 49.10
N ILE A 6 -29.57 -41.44 49.20
CA ILE A 6 -29.16 -40.11 48.71
C ILE A 6 -28.92 -40.23 47.20
N ALA A 7 -29.77 -39.60 46.39
CA ALA A 7 -29.56 -39.46 44.94
C ALA A 7 -28.64 -38.28 44.66
N LEU A 8 -27.42 -38.56 44.18
CA LEU A 8 -26.44 -37.57 43.78
C LEU A 8 -26.75 -37.11 42.34
N ALA A 9 -27.33 -35.92 42.18
CA ALA A 9 -27.53 -35.31 40.87
C ALA A 9 -26.23 -34.70 40.34
N ILE A 10 -25.65 -35.33 39.34
CA ILE A 10 -24.47 -34.78 38.62
C ILE A 10 -24.99 -33.77 37.58
N SER A 11 -24.85 -32.48 37.85
CA SER A 11 -25.09 -31.43 36.89
C SER A 11 -23.96 -31.36 35.89
N LEU A 12 -24.19 -31.79 34.66
CA LEU A 12 -23.28 -31.66 33.54
C LEU A 12 -23.27 -30.22 33.07
N ALA A 13 -22.25 -29.41 33.47
CA ALA A 13 -22.09 -28.09 32.97
C ALA A 13 -21.55 -28.17 31.52
N ILE A 14 -22.40 -27.89 30.54
CA ILE A 14 -21.95 -27.72 29.15
C ILE A 14 -21.18 -26.39 29.08
N ILE A 15 -19.86 -26.47 29.11
CA ILE A 15 -19.00 -25.34 28.80
C ILE A 15 -19.12 -25.13 27.28
N GLY A 16 -20.07 -24.32 26.86
CA GLY A 16 -20.17 -23.85 25.49
C GLY A 16 -18.92 -23.01 25.20
N ASN A 17 -18.07 -23.49 24.29
CA ASN A 17 -17.00 -22.66 23.73
C ASN A 17 -17.67 -21.45 23.04
N VAL A 18 -17.71 -20.33 23.73
CA VAL A 18 -18.09 -19.04 23.12
C VAL A 18 -16.90 -18.64 22.23
N TYR A 19 -16.94 -19.07 20.97
CA TYR A 19 -16.07 -18.46 19.97
C TYR A 19 -16.45 -16.98 19.89
N PRO A 20 -15.50 -16.03 19.96
CA PRO A 20 -15.81 -14.64 19.74
C PRO A 20 -16.50 -14.54 18.38
N ALA A 21 -17.66 -13.91 18.33
CA ALA A 21 -18.37 -13.67 17.09
C ALA A 21 -17.38 -13.02 16.11
N ALA A 22 -17.16 -13.63 14.95
CA ALA A 22 -16.37 -13.03 13.90
C ALA A 22 -16.96 -11.64 13.61
N GLY A 23 -16.15 -10.59 13.70
CA GLY A 23 -16.62 -9.23 13.41
C GLY A 23 -17.18 -9.17 11.99
N GLU A 24 -18.06 -8.19 11.72
CA GLU A 24 -18.64 -7.96 10.39
C GLU A 24 -17.55 -7.94 9.31
N THR A 25 -17.72 -8.78 8.28
CA THR A 25 -16.80 -8.82 7.13
C THR A 25 -16.91 -7.57 6.27
N THR A 26 -15.90 -7.25 5.46
CA THR A 26 -15.99 -6.11 4.53
C THR A 26 -17.13 -6.27 3.53
N LEU A 27 -17.38 -7.50 3.05
CA LEU A 27 -18.50 -7.75 2.12
C LEU A 27 -19.87 -7.48 2.74
N GLU A 28 -20.10 -7.91 3.98
CA GLU A 28 -21.33 -7.63 4.72
C GLU A 28 -21.52 -6.14 4.97
N LYS A 29 -20.48 -5.46 5.46
CA LYS A 29 -20.48 -4.00 5.65
C LYS A 29 -20.82 -3.27 4.35
N VAL A 30 -20.16 -3.60 3.25
CA VAL A 30 -20.40 -2.95 1.95
C VAL A 30 -21.78 -3.30 1.40
N LYS A 31 -22.25 -4.54 1.58
CA LYS A 31 -23.61 -4.94 1.20
C LYS A 31 -24.67 -4.13 1.95
N THR A 32 -24.43 -3.82 3.22
CA THR A 32 -25.37 -3.05 4.06
C THR A 32 -25.28 -1.56 3.76
N SER A 33 -24.05 -0.98 3.76
CA SER A 33 -23.84 0.46 3.62
C SER A 33 -23.90 0.97 2.18
N GLY A 34 -23.51 0.14 1.20
CA GLY A 34 -23.31 0.57 -0.19
C GLY A 34 -22.03 1.39 -0.39
N VAL A 35 -21.08 1.36 0.56
CA VAL A 35 -19.89 2.19 0.52
C VAL A 35 -18.64 1.34 0.76
N LEU A 36 -17.64 1.50 -0.11
CA LEU A 36 -16.27 1.05 0.11
C LEU A 36 -15.41 2.26 0.50
N VAL A 37 -14.80 2.23 1.66
CA VAL A 37 -13.89 3.30 2.12
C VAL A 37 -12.44 2.85 1.89
N ILE A 38 -11.69 3.57 1.06
CA ILE A 38 -10.25 3.29 0.88
C ILE A 38 -9.38 4.30 1.59
N GLY A 39 -8.29 3.81 2.21
CA GLY A 39 -7.18 4.63 2.65
C GLY A 39 -6.22 4.83 1.48
N THR A 40 -5.89 6.08 1.15
CA THR A 40 -5.01 6.41 0.03
C THR A 40 -4.26 7.71 0.28
N ARG A 41 -3.31 8.07 -0.60
CA ARG A 41 -2.38 9.18 -0.41
C ARG A 41 -2.86 10.44 -1.10
N THR A 42 -2.50 11.60 -0.53
CA THR A 42 -2.75 12.92 -1.13
C THR A 42 -1.53 13.47 -1.89
N GLY A 43 -0.35 12.87 -1.70
CA GLY A 43 0.91 13.40 -2.24
C GLY A 43 1.90 12.35 -2.77
N SER A 44 1.42 11.25 -3.38
CA SER A 44 2.28 10.18 -3.94
C SER A 44 2.02 9.94 -5.44
N PRO A 45 2.33 10.91 -6.31
CA PRO A 45 2.24 10.69 -7.76
C PRO A 45 3.23 9.60 -8.21
N PRO A 46 2.86 8.76 -9.20
CA PRO A 46 1.60 8.73 -9.94
C PRO A 46 0.58 7.73 -9.36
N PHE A 47 0.78 7.20 -8.14
CA PHE A 47 -0.08 6.14 -7.57
C PHE A 47 -1.38 6.68 -6.95
N ALA A 48 -1.25 7.70 -6.09
CA ALA A 48 -2.39 8.35 -5.43
C ALA A 48 -1.98 9.76 -4.99
N TYR A 49 -2.69 10.76 -5.47
CA TYR A 49 -2.44 12.15 -5.11
C TYR A 49 -3.65 13.02 -5.44
N VAL A 50 -3.69 14.22 -4.88
CA VAL A 50 -4.69 15.23 -5.23
C VAL A 50 -4.12 16.10 -6.35
N ASN A 51 -4.83 16.16 -7.47
CA ASN A 51 -4.43 16.94 -8.64
C ASN A 51 -4.76 18.44 -8.47
N LYS A 52 -4.43 19.26 -9.47
CA LYS A 52 -4.69 20.71 -9.45
C LYS A 52 -6.20 21.06 -9.44
N SER A 53 -7.06 20.14 -9.86
CA SER A 53 -8.53 20.28 -9.81
C SER A 53 -9.11 19.80 -8.48
N ASN A 54 -8.28 19.53 -7.48
CA ASN A 54 -8.66 19.00 -6.17
C ASN A 54 -9.35 17.62 -6.24
N GLU A 55 -8.97 16.81 -7.24
CA GLU A 55 -9.47 15.45 -7.41
C GLU A 55 -8.41 14.44 -6.99
N TRP A 56 -8.87 13.35 -6.35
CA TRP A 56 -8.03 12.21 -6.03
C TRP A 56 -7.84 11.34 -7.26
N VAL A 57 -6.62 11.28 -7.75
CA VAL A 57 -6.25 10.54 -8.96
C VAL A 57 -5.02 9.68 -8.73
N GLY A 58 -4.77 8.72 -9.61
CA GLY A 58 -3.57 7.91 -9.61
C GLY A 58 -3.82 6.44 -9.98
N PHE A 59 -2.75 5.73 -10.26
CA PHE A 59 -2.78 4.35 -10.71
C PHE A 59 -3.49 3.40 -9.73
N SER A 60 -3.19 3.51 -8.43
CA SER A 60 -3.84 2.67 -7.41
C SER A 60 -5.34 2.97 -7.29
N ILE A 61 -5.72 4.24 -7.45
CA ILE A 61 -7.13 4.67 -7.45
C ILE A 61 -7.85 4.14 -8.69
N ASP A 62 -7.24 4.27 -9.87
CA ASP A 62 -7.80 3.74 -11.11
C ASP A 62 -8.00 2.22 -11.05
N LEU A 63 -7.06 1.45 -10.44
CA LEU A 63 -7.24 0.02 -10.24
C LEU A 63 -8.44 -0.30 -9.36
N VAL A 64 -8.65 0.45 -8.28
CA VAL A 64 -9.86 0.27 -7.46
C VAL A 64 -11.11 0.61 -8.26
N GLU A 65 -11.16 1.76 -8.92
CA GLU A 65 -12.34 2.26 -9.63
C GLU A 65 -12.70 1.41 -10.85
N LYS A 66 -11.68 0.89 -11.58
CA LYS A 66 -11.89 0.22 -12.87
C LYS A 66 -11.86 -1.31 -12.79
N ALA A 67 -11.37 -1.90 -11.69
CA ALA A 67 -11.33 -3.34 -11.51
C ALA A 67 -12.07 -3.78 -10.24
N ILE A 68 -11.69 -3.30 -9.06
CA ILE A 68 -12.20 -3.82 -7.79
C ILE A 68 -13.65 -3.38 -7.54
N LEU A 69 -13.97 -2.10 -7.72
CA LEU A 69 -15.29 -1.56 -7.42
C LEU A 69 -16.42 -2.19 -8.29
N PRO A 70 -16.23 -2.43 -9.61
CA PRO A 70 -17.20 -3.15 -10.42
C PRO A 70 -17.39 -4.60 -9.96
N ALA A 71 -16.30 -5.31 -9.63
CA ALA A 71 -16.36 -6.68 -9.13
C ALA A 71 -17.11 -6.76 -7.78
N LEU A 72 -16.83 -5.81 -6.88
CA LEU A 72 -17.49 -5.69 -5.59
C LEU A 72 -18.98 -5.39 -5.76
N SER A 73 -19.35 -4.42 -6.60
CA SER A 73 -20.73 -4.07 -6.88
C SER A 73 -21.54 -5.28 -7.40
N LYS A 74 -20.94 -6.06 -8.30
CA LYS A 74 -21.51 -7.32 -8.81
C LYS A 74 -21.66 -8.37 -7.67
N LYS A 75 -20.65 -8.51 -6.80
CA LYS A 75 -20.65 -9.49 -5.71
C LYS A 75 -21.72 -9.23 -4.67
N VAL A 76 -21.96 -7.95 -4.33
CA VAL A 76 -22.95 -7.57 -3.31
C VAL A 76 -24.33 -7.24 -3.89
N ASP A 77 -24.49 -7.38 -5.21
CA ASP A 77 -25.73 -7.12 -5.98
C ASP A 77 -26.30 -5.71 -5.75
N ARG A 78 -25.42 -4.70 -5.73
CA ARG A 78 -25.81 -3.28 -5.64
C ARG A 78 -24.71 -2.35 -6.12
N SER A 79 -25.07 -1.12 -6.51
CA SER A 79 -24.10 -0.06 -6.76
C SER A 79 -23.35 0.30 -5.48
N VAL A 80 -22.02 0.28 -5.52
CA VAL A 80 -21.14 0.64 -4.40
C VAL A 80 -20.46 1.97 -4.69
N LYS A 81 -20.59 2.91 -3.75
CA LYS A 81 -19.89 4.21 -3.78
C LYS A 81 -18.48 4.03 -3.23
N LEU A 82 -17.50 4.67 -3.87
CA LEU A 82 -16.13 4.75 -3.38
C LEU A 82 -15.94 6.02 -2.54
N GLU A 83 -15.51 5.86 -1.30
CA GLU A 83 -15.02 6.95 -0.46
C GLU A 83 -13.53 6.84 -0.25
N LYS A 84 -12.84 7.98 -0.27
CA LYS A 84 -11.39 8.07 -0.13
C LYS A 84 -11.06 8.81 1.17
N LYS A 85 -10.15 8.22 1.95
CA LYS A 85 -9.66 8.78 3.21
C LYS A 85 -8.14 8.88 3.15
N GLU A 86 -7.59 9.98 3.64
CA GLU A 86 -6.14 10.15 3.67
C GLU A 86 -5.49 9.12 4.59
N SER A 87 -4.40 8.53 4.10
CA SER A 87 -3.52 7.65 4.85
C SER A 87 -2.05 7.99 4.61
N ALA A 88 -1.21 7.60 5.57
CA ALA A 88 0.24 7.75 5.50
C ALA A 88 0.91 6.43 5.94
N PRO A 89 2.19 6.20 5.67
CA PRO A 89 2.84 4.93 6.03
C PRO A 89 2.71 4.56 7.51
N ALA A 90 2.67 5.54 8.42
CA ALA A 90 2.51 5.32 9.85
C ALA A 90 1.06 5.05 10.27
N THR A 91 0.06 5.53 9.53
CA THR A 91 -1.36 5.50 9.94
C THR A 91 -2.20 4.43 9.25
N ARG A 92 -1.77 3.90 8.10
CA ARG A 92 -2.57 2.99 7.26
C ARG A 92 -2.97 1.68 7.96
N ILE A 93 -2.08 1.04 8.73
CA ILE A 93 -2.44 -0.16 9.49
C ILE A 93 -3.43 0.17 10.61
N PRO A 94 -3.21 1.18 11.48
CA PRO A 94 -4.22 1.64 12.43
C PRO A 94 -5.58 1.94 11.81
N LEU A 95 -5.64 2.58 10.64
CA LEU A 95 -6.90 2.86 9.94
C LEU A 95 -7.66 1.58 9.54
N LEU A 96 -6.94 0.53 9.10
CA LEU A 96 -7.55 -0.77 8.79
C LEU A 96 -8.03 -1.49 10.06
N THR A 97 -7.19 -1.58 11.08
CA THR A 97 -7.50 -2.35 12.30
C THR A 97 -8.59 -1.70 13.14
N SER A 98 -8.80 -0.38 13.02
CA SER A 98 -9.92 0.35 13.63
C SER A 98 -11.20 0.37 12.79
N ASN A 99 -11.25 -0.34 11.65
CA ASN A 99 -12.37 -0.30 10.70
C ASN A 99 -12.66 1.09 10.10
N ALA A 100 -11.73 2.05 10.21
CA ALA A 100 -11.89 3.39 9.64
C ALA A 100 -11.79 3.41 8.11
N VAL A 101 -11.14 2.40 7.53
CA VAL A 101 -11.06 2.11 6.09
C VAL A 101 -11.20 0.59 5.86
N ASP A 102 -11.56 0.21 4.66
CA ASP A 102 -11.78 -1.19 4.26
C ASP A 102 -10.59 -1.75 3.48
N LEU A 103 -9.92 -0.90 2.72
CA LEU A 103 -8.80 -1.25 1.85
C LEU A 103 -7.76 -0.13 1.87
N ILE A 104 -6.50 -0.47 1.98
CA ILE A 104 -5.42 0.46 1.67
C ILE A 104 -5.02 0.29 0.22
N ALA A 105 -5.32 1.30 -0.59
CA ALA A 105 -5.02 1.36 -2.03
C ALA A 105 -3.97 2.44 -2.31
N GLU A 106 -2.73 2.13 -1.95
CA GLU A 106 -1.57 3.00 -2.10
C GLU A 106 -0.26 2.20 -2.22
N THR A 107 0.88 2.88 -2.23
CA THR A 107 2.23 2.31 -2.29
C THR A 107 2.61 1.59 -0.98
N MET A 108 1.97 0.48 -0.68
CA MET A 108 2.25 -0.29 0.51
C MET A 108 3.01 -1.57 0.19
N THR A 109 4.28 -1.60 0.58
CA THR A 109 5.11 -2.81 0.48
C THR A 109 4.53 -3.92 1.34
N ASP A 110 4.28 -5.06 0.74
CA ASP A 110 3.94 -6.29 1.43
C ASP A 110 5.18 -6.84 2.14
N THR A 111 5.15 -6.90 3.46
CA THR A 111 6.24 -7.43 4.29
C THR A 111 5.72 -8.44 5.29
N GLN A 112 6.57 -9.39 5.70
CA GLN A 112 6.22 -10.38 6.72
C GLN A 112 5.71 -9.72 8.01
N SER A 113 6.39 -8.67 8.49
CA SER A 113 5.98 -7.97 9.71
C SER A 113 4.61 -7.29 9.60
N ARG A 114 4.27 -6.71 8.42
CA ARG A 114 2.94 -6.13 8.19
C ARG A 114 1.86 -7.19 8.11
N ARG A 115 2.19 -8.37 7.53
CA ARG A 115 1.29 -9.52 7.46
C ARG A 115 0.91 -10.11 8.83
N GLU A 116 1.60 -9.74 9.89
CA GLU A 116 1.18 -10.09 11.26
C GLU A 116 -0.14 -9.39 11.64
N SER A 117 -0.36 -8.16 11.14
CA SER A 117 -1.50 -7.31 11.51
C SER A 117 -2.57 -7.17 10.43
N VAL A 118 -2.22 -7.33 9.16
CA VAL A 118 -3.11 -7.14 8.00
C VAL A 118 -2.87 -8.22 6.95
N ASP A 119 -3.85 -8.41 6.06
CA ASP A 119 -3.68 -9.24 4.86
C ASP A 119 -3.38 -8.36 3.64
N PHE A 120 -2.75 -8.95 2.62
CA PHE A 120 -2.42 -8.29 1.37
C PHE A 120 -3.06 -9.00 0.18
N SER A 121 -3.37 -8.22 -0.85
CA SER A 121 -3.69 -8.73 -2.18
C SER A 121 -2.47 -9.36 -2.86
N LEU A 122 -2.67 -9.88 -4.06
CA LEU A 122 -1.59 -10.11 -5.03
C LEU A 122 -0.75 -8.83 -5.20
N THR A 123 0.53 -9.02 -5.52
CA THR A 123 1.42 -7.90 -5.83
C THR A 123 0.96 -7.22 -7.12
N TYR A 124 0.59 -5.94 -7.04
CA TYR A 124 0.14 -5.20 -8.21
C TYR A 124 1.22 -4.24 -8.77
N PHE A 125 2.33 -4.07 -8.08
CA PHE A 125 3.48 -3.28 -8.56
C PHE A 125 4.77 -3.76 -7.89
N VAL A 126 5.90 -3.61 -8.58
CA VAL A 126 7.22 -3.95 -8.04
C VAL A 126 8.17 -2.79 -8.28
N THR A 127 8.90 -2.42 -7.25
CA THR A 127 9.93 -1.37 -7.29
C THR A 127 11.01 -1.66 -6.26
N GLY A 128 11.85 -0.69 -5.96
CA GLY A 128 12.86 -0.74 -4.92
C GLY A 128 13.27 0.67 -4.47
N ALA A 129 13.91 0.76 -3.32
CA ALA A 129 14.34 2.01 -2.74
C ALA A 129 15.53 2.61 -3.48
N GLN A 130 15.53 3.94 -3.59
CA GLN A 130 16.62 4.77 -4.13
C GLN A 130 16.72 6.08 -3.33
N PHE A 131 17.54 7.00 -3.82
CA PHE A 131 17.66 8.35 -3.25
C PHE A 131 17.26 9.41 -4.25
N LEU A 132 16.51 10.42 -3.81
CA LEU A 132 16.38 11.70 -4.50
C LEU A 132 17.40 12.68 -3.92
N VAL A 133 18.21 13.29 -4.77
CA VAL A 133 19.26 14.23 -4.40
C VAL A 133 19.26 15.45 -5.31
N LYS A 134 19.80 16.55 -4.84
CA LYS A 134 20.11 17.69 -5.70
C LYS A 134 21.20 17.30 -6.68
N LYS A 135 21.10 17.73 -7.94
CA LYS A 135 22.11 17.49 -8.97
C LYS A 135 23.51 17.88 -8.50
N GLY A 136 24.47 16.99 -8.71
CA GLY A 136 25.87 17.19 -8.23
C GLY A 136 26.13 16.67 -6.82
N THR A 137 25.12 16.20 -6.07
CA THR A 137 25.34 15.58 -4.75
C THR A 137 26.03 14.23 -4.91
N PRO A 138 27.14 13.94 -4.16
CA PRO A 138 27.91 12.70 -4.31
C PRO A 138 27.27 11.54 -3.50
N ILE A 139 25.98 11.26 -3.73
CA ILE A 139 25.25 10.12 -3.16
C ILE A 139 24.87 9.19 -4.32
N LYS A 140 25.35 7.92 -4.26
CA LYS A 140 25.16 6.92 -5.30
C LYS A 140 24.64 5.58 -4.78
N GLY A 141 24.31 5.47 -3.50
CA GLY A 141 23.84 4.25 -2.85
C GLY A 141 24.06 4.28 -1.34
N LEU A 142 23.73 3.18 -0.67
CA LEU A 142 23.77 3.06 0.80
C LEU A 142 25.16 3.40 1.39
N GLN A 143 26.26 2.99 0.73
CA GLN A 143 27.61 3.21 1.23
C GLN A 143 27.98 4.70 1.30
N SER A 144 27.33 5.54 0.49
CA SER A 144 27.65 6.97 0.40
C SER A 144 26.89 7.86 1.38
N ILE A 145 26.03 7.30 2.24
CA ILE A 145 25.19 8.08 3.16
C ILE A 145 25.67 8.07 4.61
N ALA A 146 26.74 7.35 4.95
CA ALA A 146 27.30 7.36 6.30
C ALA A 146 27.56 8.78 6.80
N GLY A 147 27.09 9.11 8.01
CA GLY A 147 27.19 10.45 8.62
C GLY A 147 26.33 11.56 7.99
N LYS A 148 25.64 11.29 6.88
CA LYS A 148 24.79 12.28 6.18
C LYS A 148 23.37 12.33 6.76
N ARG A 149 22.73 13.51 6.65
CA ARG A 149 21.32 13.67 7.00
C ARG A 149 20.47 13.17 5.83
N ILE A 150 19.63 12.19 6.12
CA ILE A 150 18.75 11.52 5.14
C ILE A 150 17.31 11.65 5.59
N ALA A 151 16.43 12.12 4.70
CA ALA A 151 15.00 12.10 4.93
C ALA A 151 14.41 10.73 4.56
N ALA A 152 13.41 10.29 5.33
CA ALA A 152 12.53 9.18 4.97
C ALA A 152 11.12 9.45 5.53
N GLN A 153 10.13 8.70 5.09
CA GLN A 153 8.80 8.79 5.69
C GLN A 153 8.70 7.90 6.93
N GLN A 154 8.09 8.41 7.97
CA GLN A 154 7.83 7.67 9.21
C GLN A 154 6.99 6.41 8.92
N GLY A 155 7.40 5.27 9.47
CA GLY A 155 6.72 3.98 9.27
C GLY A 155 6.95 3.33 7.88
N SER A 156 7.83 3.90 7.05
CA SER A 156 8.21 3.31 5.76
C SER A 156 9.25 2.19 5.91
N THR A 157 9.27 1.27 4.93
CA THR A 157 10.35 0.28 4.77
C THR A 157 11.68 0.97 4.54
N ASN A 158 11.70 2.08 3.81
CA ASN A 158 12.89 2.87 3.53
C ASN A 158 13.55 3.40 4.83
N ALA A 159 12.76 3.95 5.77
CA ALA A 159 13.28 4.41 7.06
C ALA A 159 13.90 3.24 7.85
N ARG A 160 13.25 2.08 7.86
CA ARG A 160 13.75 0.88 8.52
C ARG A 160 15.07 0.41 7.90
N ILE A 161 15.14 0.32 6.58
CA ILE A 161 16.35 -0.10 5.86
C ILE A 161 17.55 0.80 6.18
N ILE A 162 17.36 2.12 6.23
CA ILE A 162 18.45 3.05 6.58
C ILE A 162 18.93 2.80 8.00
N ARG A 163 18.02 2.65 8.97
CA ARG A 163 18.41 2.36 10.38
C ARG A 163 19.21 1.06 10.50
N GLU A 164 18.76 0.01 9.80
CA GLU A 164 19.37 -1.31 9.89
C GLU A 164 20.71 -1.39 9.16
N LYS A 165 20.79 -0.84 7.93
CA LYS A 165 21.95 -1.02 7.05
C LYS A 165 23.00 0.05 7.17
N VAL A 166 22.63 1.28 7.57
CA VAL A 166 23.57 2.40 7.72
C VAL A 166 23.25 3.18 9.00
N PRO A 167 23.43 2.57 10.20
CA PRO A 167 23.08 3.19 11.49
C PRO A 167 23.88 4.49 11.78
N THR A 168 24.95 4.74 11.05
CA THR A 168 25.73 5.98 11.12
C THR A 168 25.10 7.14 10.33
N ALA A 169 24.13 6.88 9.46
CA ALA A 169 23.36 7.93 8.80
C ALA A 169 22.46 8.66 9.80
N LYS A 170 22.33 9.96 9.65
CA LYS A 170 21.45 10.78 10.48
C LYS A 170 20.06 10.80 9.84
N LEU A 171 19.22 9.82 10.18
CA LEU A 171 17.89 9.70 9.64
C LEU A 171 16.94 10.72 10.27
N LEU A 172 16.27 11.52 9.43
CA LEU A 172 15.17 12.43 9.78
C LEU A 172 13.89 11.89 9.15
N GLU A 173 12.88 11.67 9.98
CA GLU A 173 11.62 11.10 9.54
C GLU A 173 10.53 12.17 9.45
N PHE A 174 9.79 12.12 8.34
CA PHE A 174 8.73 13.06 8.02
C PHE A 174 7.39 12.32 7.88
N PRO A 175 6.26 12.99 8.15
CA PRO A 175 4.94 12.33 8.11
C PRO A 175 4.56 11.89 6.69
N ASP A 176 4.94 12.67 5.68
CA ASP A 176 4.56 12.44 4.30
C ASP A 176 5.69 12.78 3.30
N GLN A 177 5.43 12.51 2.04
CA GLN A 177 6.39 12.74 0.95
C GLN A 177 6.62 14.23 0.65
N PRO A 178 5.61 15.11 0.61
CA PRO A 178 5.80 16.54 0.46
C PRO A 178 6.72 17.15 1.53
N ALA A 179 6.51 16.82 2.80
CA ALA A 179 7.35 17.32 3.90
C ALA A 179 8.81 16.86 3.78
N ALA A 180 9.03 15.57 3.44
CA ALA A 180 10.38 15.03 3.21
C ALA A 180 11.08 15.72 2.02
N PHE A 181 10.35 15.97 0.95
CA PHE A 181 10.89 16.70 -0.22
C PHE A 181 11.19 18.16 0.10
N GLN A 182 10.33 18.82 0.85
CA GLN A 182 10.57 20.20 1.28
C GLN A 182 11.85 20.31 2.10
N ALA A 183 12.10 19.38 3.03
CA ALA A 183 13.34 19.33 3.81
C ALA A 183 14.56 19.14 2.91
N LEU A 184 14.47 18.31 1.87
CA LEU A 184 15.52 18.15 0.86
C LEU A 184 15.73 19.45 0.06
N ALA A 185 14.67 20.07 -0.41
CA ALA A 185 14.72 21.30 -1.20
C ALA A 185 15.33 22.48 -0.42
N GLN A 186 15.09 22.53 0.88
CA GLN A 186 15.67 23.54 1.80
C GLN A 186 17.10 23.20 2.26
N GLY A 187 17.67 22.06 1.86
CA GLY A 187 19.03 21.65 2.26
C GLY A 187 19.13 21.17 3.73
N GLN A 188 18.01 20.94 4.40
CA GLN A 188 17.97 20.37 5.76
C GLN A 188 18.54 18.94 5.76
N VAL A 189 18.35 18.20 4.66
CA VAL A 189 18.89 16.87 4.40
C VAL A 189 19.65 16.84 3.06
N GLN A 190 20.56 15.89 2.91
CA GLN A 190 21.34 15.71 1.67
C GLN A 190 20.68 14.77 0.67
N ALA A 191 19.79 13.89 1.13
CA ALA A 191 19.01 13.01 0.29
C ALA A 191 17.66 12.71 0.94
N TYR A 192 16.70 12.38 0.09
CA TYR A 192 15.44 11.76 0.51
C TYR A 192 15.38 10.33 -0.06
N THR A 193 15.16 9.34 0.79
CA THR A 193 14.97 7.95 0.38
C THR A 193 13.49 7.60 0.30
N ASN A 194 13.11 7.03 -0.82
CA ASN A 194 11.80 6.44 -1.08
C ASN A 194 11.95 5.45 -2.25
N ASP A 195 10.87 4.83 -2.65
CA ASP A 195 10.87 3.91 -3.78
C ASP A 195 11.09 4.68 -5.09
N GLY A 196 11.94 4.14 -5.96
CA GLY A 196 12.44 4.86 -7.13
C GLY A 196 11.35 5.45 -8.03
N VAL A 197 10.27 4.70 -8.26
CA VAL A 197 9.12 5.18 -9.04
C VAL A 197 8.41 6.37 -8.37
N GLN A 198 8.30 6.39 -7.03
CA GLN A 198 7.73 7.53 -6.32
C GLN A 198 8.66 8.76 -6.36
N LEU A 199 9.98 8.52 -6.27
CA LEU A 199 10.98 9.59 -6.44
C LEU A 199 10.96 10.17 -7.85
N ALA A 200 10.76 9.33 -8.88
CA ALA A 200 10.57 9.78 -10.25
C ALA A 200 9.32 10.64 -10.40
N GLY A 201 8.21 10.23 -9.78
CA GLY A 201 6.97 11.00 -9.75
C GLY A 201 7.13 12.35 -9.05
N LEU A 202 7.79 12.36 -7.92
CA LEU A 202 8.07 13.56 -7.16
C LEU A 202 8.96 14.54 -7.95
N LYS A 203 10.04 14.01 -8.58
CA LYS A 203 10.90 14.79 -9.46
C LYS A 203 10.11 15.40 -10.62
N ALA A 204 9.26 14.62 -11.29
CA ALA A 204 8.46 15.09 -12.43
C ALA A 204 7.50 16.23 -12.06
N LYS A 205 7.02 16.26 -10.81
CA LYS A 205 6.12 17.30 -10.28
C LYS A 205 6.84 18.46 -9.60
N ALA A 206 8.13 18.38 -9.42
CA ALA A 206 8.92 19.45 -8.79
C ALA A 206 8.93 20.71 -9.67
N PRO A 207 8.97 21.94 -9.08
CA PRO A 207 9.01 23.18 -9.84
C PRO A 207 10.20 23.27 -10.83
N ARG A 208 11.31 22.61 -10.50
CA ARG A 208 12.52 22.53 -11.33
C ARG A 208 13.01 21.09 -11.36
N PRO A 209 12.42 20.23 -12.22
CA PRO A 209 12.72 18.80 -12.27
C PRO A 209 14.22 18.50 -12.54
N ASP A 210 14.88 19.35 -13.32
CA ASP A 210 16.29 19.16 -13.73
C ASP A 210 17.31 19.43 -12.61
N ASP A 211 16.88 20.06 -11.51
CA ASP A 211 17.69 20.23 -10.30
C ASP A 211 17.85 18.92 -9.51
N TRP A 212 17.05 17.90 -9.81
CA TRP A 212 16.94 16.67 -9.02
C TRP A 212 17.39 15.45 -9.81
N VAL A 213 18.00 14.51 -9.10
CA VAL A 213 18.42 13.20 -9.64
C VAL A 213 17.93 12.09 -8.73
N VAL A 214 17.25 11.10 -9.30
CA VAL A 214 17.03 9.80 -8.65
C VAL A 214 18.35 9.04 -8.81
N ALA A 215 19.03 8.80 -7.70
CA ALA A 215 20.42 8.36 -7.66
C ALA A 215 20.58 6.95 -7.11
N GLY A 216 21.54 6.23 -7.68
CA GLY A 216 21.91 4.88 -7.29
C GLY A 216 21.01 3.81 -7.90
N GLU A 217 21.44 2.56 -7.71
CA GLU A 217 20.63 1.39 -8.05
C GLU A 217 19.56 1.15 -6.98
N LEU A 218 18.56 0.31 -7.31
CA LEU A 218 17.57 -0.15 -6.33
C LEU A 218 18.31 -0.95 -5.24
N PHE A 219 18.14 -0.57 -3.97
CA PHE A 219 18.80 -1.23 -2.84
C PHE A 219 17.83 -2.04 -1.96
N SER A 220 16.58 -2.16 -2.39
CA SER A 220 15.57 -3.04 -1.79
C SER A 220 14.64 -3.62 -2.84
N TYR A 221 13.82 -4.58 -2.41
CA TYR A 221 12.71 -5.14 -3.16
C TYR A 221 11.41 -4.73 -2.46
N GLU A 222 10.57 -3.98 -3.17
CA GLU A 222 9.35 -3.39 -2.64
C GLU A 222 8.14 -3.84 -3.48
N PRO A 223 7.58 -5.04 -3.19
CA PRO A 223 6.34 -5.50 -3.82
C PRO A 223 5.15 -4.78 -3.20
N TYR A 224 4.38 -4.05 -4.00
CA TYR A 224 3.17 -3.40 -3.51
C TYR A 224 1.97 -4.32 -3.57
N GLY A 225 1.28 -4.46 -2.45
CA GLY A 225 -0.03 -5.07 -2.32
C GLY A 225 -1.04 -4.08 -1.74
N MET A 226 -2.31 -4.26 -2.09
CA MET A 226 -3.38 -3.57 -1.38
C MET A 226 -3.62 -4.29 -0.06
N ALA A 227 -3.64 -3.55 1.05
CA ALA A 227 -3.83 -4.16 2.37
C ALA A 227 -5.27 -4.06 2.84
N MET A 228 -5.71 -5.07 3.56
CA MET A 228 -7.07 -5.20 4.12
C MET A 228 -7.01 -5.84 5.51
N ARG A 229 -8.13 -5.85 6.23
CA ARG A 229 -8.20 -6.48 7.54
C ARG A 229 -7.76 -7.92 7.50
N LYS A 230 -7.11 -8.34 8.58
CA LYS A 230 -6.69 -9.74 8.77
C LYS A 230 -7.90 -10.67 8.79
N ASN A 231 -7.73 -11.84 8.17
CA ASN A 231 -8.74 -12.91 8.13
C ASN A 231 -10.04 -12.58 7.38
N ASP A 232 -10.08 -11.49 6.60
CA ASP A 232 -11.18 -11.18 5.68
C ASP A 232 -10.93 -11.84 4.32
N SER A 233 -10.92 -13.17 4.31
CA SER A 233 -10.51 -13.98 3.17
C SER A 233 -11.41 -13.83 1.95
N ASP A 234 -12.71 -13.63 2.14
CA ASP A 234 -13.65 -13.46 1.04
C ASP A 234 -13.45 -12.12 0.33
N PHE A 235 -13.23 -11.05 1.07
CA PHE A 235 -12.89 -9.75 0.49
C PHE A 235 -11.52 -9.78 -0.18
N ARG A 236 -10.51 -10.39 0.45
CA ARG A 236 -9.19 -10.58 -0.15
C ARG A 236 -9.28 -11.37 -1.46
N ASN A 237 -10.04 -12.45 -1.50
CA ASN A 237 -10.24 -13.25 -2.70
C ASN A 237 -10.91 -12.42 -3.80
N LEU A 238 -11.93 -11.64 -3.48
CA LEU A 238 -12.58 -10.73 -4.43
C LEU A 238 -11.57 -9.73 -5.04
N VAL A 239 -10.76 -9.08 -4.20
CA VAL A 239 -9.72 -8.13 -4.65
C VAL A 239 -8.71 -8.83 -5.57
N ASN A 240 -8.26 -10.04 -5.20
CA ASN A 240 -7.31 -10.81 -6.00
C ASN A 240 -7.89 -11.21 -7.36
N VAL A 241 -9.13 -11.73 -7.38
CA VAL A 241 -9.81 -12.09 -8.65
C VAL A 241 -9.98 -10.86 -9.54
N ALA A 242 -10.38 -9.72 -8.97
CA ALA A 242 -10.51 -8.48 -9.74
C ALA A 242 -9.17 -8.00 -10.35
N LEU A 243 -8.06 -8.15 -9.61
CA LEU A 243 -6.72 -7.84 -10.12
C LEU A 243 -6.29 -8.84 -11.22
N MET A 244 -6.54 -10.13 -11.04
CA MET A 244 -6.26 -11.16 -12.05
C MET A 244 -7.06 -10.92 -13.33
N ASP A 245 -8.34 -10.66 -13.24
CA ASP A 245 -9.20 -10.33 -14.38
C ASP A 245 -8.73 -9.05 -15.11
N ALA A 246 -8.26 -8.05 -14.36
CA ALA A 246 -7.68 -6.84 -14.96
C ALA A 246 -6.37 -7.13 -15.72
N ILE A 247 -5.53 -8.03 -15.21
CA ILE A 247 -4.28 -8.45 -15.88
C ILE A 247 -4.61 -9.29 -17.13
N GLU A 248 -5.50 -10.28 -17.00
CA GLU A 248 -5.90 -11.20 -18.08
C GLU A 248 -6.58 -10.46 -19.24
N SER A 249 -7.49 -9.54 -18.93
CA SER A 249 -8.20 -8.73 -19.93
C SER A 249 -7.34 -7.63 -20.59
N GLY A 250 -6.12 -7.39 -20.09
CA GLY A 250 -5.26 -6.31 -20.56
C GLY A 250 -5.52 -4.93 -19.91
N ARG A 251 -6.62 -4.76 -19.18
CA ARG A 251 -7.00 -3.48 -18.51
C ARG A 251 -5.92 -2.96 -17.56
N TYR A 252 -5.26 -3.86 -16.83
CA TYR A 252 -4.14 -3.49 -15.98
C TYR A 252 -3.03 -2.79 -16.78
N PHE A 253 -2.68 -3.33 -17.95
CA PHE A 253 -1.61 -2.78 -18.79
C PHE A 253 -2.01 -1.48 -19.46
N GLU A 254 -3.29 -1.30 -19.82
CA GLU A 254 -3.82 0.00 -20.28
C GLU A 254 -3.69 1.08 -19.21
N LEU A 255 -4.05 0.76 -17.96
CA LEU A 255 -3.89 1.68 -16.82
C LEU A 255 -2.40 1.94 -16.54
N TYR A 256 -1.55 0.92 -16.64
CA TYR A 256 -0.11 1.11 -16.49
C TYR A 256 0.44 2.06 -17.55
N GLU A 257 0.08 1.87 -18.82
CA GLU A 257 0.52 2.74 -19.91
C GLU A 257 0.03 4.19 -19.74
N LYS A 258 -1.20 4.39 -19.26
CA LYS A 258 -1.74 5.72 -18.94
C LYS A 258 -0.85 6.47 -17.92
N TRP A 259 -0.36 5.79 -16.89
CA TRP A 259 0.35 6.43 -15.79
C TRP A 259 1.88 6.40 -15.94
N PHE A 260 2.41 5.31 -16.48
CA PHE A 260 3.84 5.00 -16.53
C PHE A 260 4.40 4.83 -17.95
N GLY A 261 3.56 4.86 -18.98
CA GLY A 261 4.00 4.76 -20.35
C GLY A 261 4.84 5.96 -20.79
N ALA A 262 5.37 5.92 -21.99
CA ALA A 262 6.24 6.98 -22.54
C ALA A 262 5.58 8.37 -22.56
N LYS A 263 4.24 8.43 -22.68
CA LYS A 263 3.42 9.65 -22.64
C LYS A 263 2.63 9.77 -21.33
N GLY A 264 2.90 8.90 -20.37
CA GLY A 264 2.23 8.88 -19.08
C GLY A 264 2.71 10.00 -18.15
N GLU A 265 2.03 10.09 -17.03
CA GLU A 265 2.32 11.11 -15.99
C GLU A 265 3.79 11.06 -15.50
N VAL A 266 4.32 9.83 -15.31
CA VAL A 266 5.69 9.57 -14.90
C VAL A 266 6.22 8.41 -15.75
N PRO A 267 6.99 8.66 -16.80
CA PRO A 267 7.56 7.61 -17.60
C PRO A 267 8.40 6.62 -16.76
N TYR A 268 7.89 5.41 -16.62
CA TYR A 268 8.51 4.32 -15.89
C TYR A 268 8.15 3.01 -16.59
N PRO A 269 8.81 2.70 -17.72
CA PRO A 269 8.42 1.57 -18.57
C PRO A 269 8.55 0.25 -17.83
N MET A 270 7.57 -0.62 -18.00
CA MET A 270 7.55 -1.94 -17.39
C MET A 270 8.59 -2.85 -18.07
N SER A 271 9.44 -3.52 -17.27
CA SER A 271 10.33 -4.56 -17.81
C SER A 271 9.55 -5.79 -18.25
N GLY A 272 10.14 -6.56 -19.16
CA GLY A 272 9.57 -7.86 -19.58
C GLY A 272 9.43 -8.84 -18.42
N GLU A 273 10.37 -8.81 -17.47
CA GLU A 273 10.32 -9.66 -16.28
C GLU A 273 9.16 -9.25 -15.36
N THR A 274 8.96 -7.95 -15.10
CA THR A 274 7.84 -7.45 -14.29
C THR A 274 6.50 -7.83 -14.94
N LYS A 275 6.38 -7.67 -16.27
CA LYS A 275 5.16 -8.07 -16.99
C LYS A 275 4.88 -9.56 -16.82
N ARG A 276 5.89 -10.39 -17.00
CA ARG A 276 5.78 -11.84 -16.85
C ARG A 276 5.43 -12.25 -15.43
N PHE A 277 6.07 -11.64 -14.43
CA PHE A 277 5.75 -11.85 -13.02
C PHE A 277 4.27 -11.57 -12.72
N LEU A 278 3.73 -10.44 -13.20
CA LEU A 278 2.32 -10.11 -13.01
C LEU A 278 1.39 -11.12 -13.68
N GLN A 279 1.70 -11.54 -14.90
CA GLN A 279 0.93 -12.55 -15.64
C GLN A 279 0.94 -13.93 -14.95
N MET A 280 2.06 -14.32 -14.32
CA MET A 280 2.17 -15.59 -13.59
C MET A 280 1.34 -15.64 -12.29
N GLN A 281 0.84 -14.53 -11.80
CA GLN A 281 -0.06 -14.49 -10.65
C GLN A 281 -1.53 -14.82 -11.02
N VAL A 282 -1.85 -14.84 -12.32
CA VAL A 282 -3.19 -15.19 -12.80
C VAL A 282 -3.33 -16.70 -12.73
N VAL A 283 -4.26 -17.17 -11.90
CA VAL A 283 -4.60 -18.59 -11.79
C VAL A 283 -5.72 -18.94 -12.77
N PRO A 284 -5.78 -20.18 -13.31
CA PRO A 284 -6.88 -20.61 -14.17
C PRO A 284 -8.24 -20.48 -13.50
N LYS A 285 -9.27 -20.22 -14.32
CA LYS A 285 -10.68 -20.15 -13.91
C LYS A 285 -11.26 -21.54 -13.66
#